data_bba6a686a1615a978307953e1adc4d33
#
_entry.id   bba6a686a1615a978307953e1adc4d33
#
_cell.length_a   1.000
_cell.length_b   1.000
_cell.length_c   1.000
_cell.angle_alpha   90.00
_cell.angle_beta   90.00
_cell.angle_gamma   90.00
#
_symmetry.space_group_name_H-M   'P 1'
#
loop_
_entity.id
_entity.type
_entity.pdbx_description
1 polymer ?
#
loop_
_entity_poly.entity_id
_entity_poly.type
_entity_poly.pdbx_seq_one_letter_code
_entity_poly.pdbx_strand_id
1 'polypeptide(L)'
;MAQTTSHYDVQKKRRVDLVEEWNENRKAIGKASRLEMIHSPARGVRQGMLIGADGGVPTRSIDTRIVEIPPGGRTSTHRHSYDAIMFIMGGRGYTMMDGVRHEWGQWDALHTPVWSWHQHVNLDGSRPARYMSFSTAPLMEFFNLLAVEDVGDTPPPSSPPTLRPLADVLDAARRAGGRSSYESELERAVAQSDARRNATRHTPWDPKHLALNKKGTRSAFLVDPSLGYRTTGLTAVMFQMAPGSWQASHRHGGEAVLFVVDGKGYSKIHGERYDWETGDGVLVGHWAWHQHFNAQPDKLSTIIRLHMEESLGNLMRLLLWPLELFNEPEVWDGPDPAALRWPD
;
A
#
# COMPACT_ATOMS: atom_id res chain seq x y z
N MET A 1 45.31 -20.04 -18.45
CA MET A 1 44.98 -20.05 -17.04
C MET A 1 43.49 -19.73 -16.95
N ALA A 2 42.67 -20.65 -16.46
CA ALA A 2 41.25 -20.39 -16.24
C ALA A 2 41.13 -19.35 -15.15
N GLN A 3 40.50 -18.22 -15.44
CA GLN A 3 40.15 -17.21 -14.45
C GLN A 3 39.18 -17.86 -13.43
N THR A 4 39.65 -18.11 -12.22
CA THR A 4 38.79 -18.60 -11.15
C THR A 4 37.81 -17.51 -10.80
N THR A 5 36.55 -17.71 -11.17
CA THR A 5 35.46 -16.80 -10.83
C THR A 5 35.37 -16.66 -9.31
N SER A 6 35.54 -15.45 -8.79
CA SER A 6 35.44 -15.19 -7.35
C SER A 6 34.02 -15.39 -6.86
N HIS A 7 33.85 -15.65 -5.56
CA HIS A 7 32.53 -15.69 -4.94
C HIS A 7 31.74 -14.37 -5.14
N TYR A 8 32.44 -13.25 -5.16
CA TYR A 8 31.89 -11.93 -5.44
C TYR A 8 31.35 -11.82 -6.88
N ASP A 9 32.02 -12.38 -7.87
CA ASP A 9 31.56 -12.34 -9.25
C ASP A 9 30.30 -13.20 -9.42
N VAL A 10 30.22 -14.34 -8.72
CA VAL A 10 29.01 -15.16 -8.67
C VAL A 10 27.84 -14.40 -8.05
N GLN A 11 28.06 -13.68 -6.94
CA GLN A 11 27.02 -12.87 -6.31
C GLN A 11 26.54 -11.72 -7.21
N LYS A 12 27.47 -11.01 -7.87
CA LYS A 12 27.12 -9.95 -8.81
C LYS A 12 26.27 -10.48 -9.97
N LYS A 13 26.71 -11.59 -10.58
CA LYS A 13 25.95 -12.21 -11.67
C LYS A 13 24.56 -12.62 -11.23
N ARG A 14 24.43 -13.28 -10.08
CA ARG A 14 23.14 -13.71 -9.52
C ARG A 14 22.18 -12.55 -9.33
N ARG A 15 22.68 -11.40 -8.88
CA ARG A 15 21.86 -10.18 -8.74
C ARG A 15 21.36 -9.68 -10.09
N VAL A 16 22.24 -9.62 -11.08
CA VAL A 16 21.89 -9.19 -12.45
C VAL A 16 20.84 -10.13 -13.03
N ASP A 17 21.10 -11.43 -13.00
CA ASP A 17 20.19 -12.47 -13.52
C ASP A 17 18.78 -12.36 -12.88
N LEU A 18 18.69 -12.17 -11.57
CA LEU A 18 17.40 -11.99 -10.86
C LEU A 18 16.64 -10.74 -11.28
N VAL A 19 17.34 -9.64 -11.55
CA VAL A 19 16.72 -8.38 -11.99
C VAL A 19 16.27 -8.51 -13.45
N GLU A 20 17.08 -9.10 -14.31
CA GLU A 20 16.74 -9.35 -15.71
C GLU A 20 15.52 -10.27 -15.83
N GLU A 21 15.56 -11.43 -15.18
CA GLU A 21 14.43 -12.37 -15.14
C GLU A 21 13.13 -11.70 -14.67
N TRP A 22 13.22 -10.88 -13.61
CA TRP A 22 12.08 -10.12 -13.10
C TRP A 22 11.55 -9.12 -14.11
N ASN A 23 12.42 -8.39 -14.79
CA ASN A 23 12.02 -7.38 -15.77
C ASN A 23 11.44 -8.00 -17.04
N GLU A 24 11.98 -9.12 -17.52
CA GLU A 24 11.51 -9.84 -18.70
C GLU A 24 10.10 -10.44 -18.51
N ASN A 25 9.82 -10.94 -17.32
CA ASN A 25 8.54 -11.61 -17.01
C ASN A 25 7.48 -10.67 -16.39
N ARG A 26 7.82 -9.42 -16.19
CA ARG A 26 6.94 -8.48 -15.48
C ARG A 26 5.81 -7.98 -16.36
N LYS A 27 4.60 -8.08 -15.83
CA LYS A 27 3.44 -7.32 -16.31
C LYS A 27 3.26 -6.09 -15.42
N ALA A 28 3.17 -4.92 -16.03
CA ALA A 28 3.05 -3.67 -15.28
C ALA A 28 1.59 -3.17 -15.14
N ILE A 29 0.61 -3.89 -15.69
CA ILE A 29 -0.77 -3.40 -15.68
C ILE A 29 -1.78 -4.52 -15.42
N GLY A 30 -2.65 -4.30 -14.42
CA GLY A 30 -3.86 -5.06 -14.16
C GLY A 30 -5.07 -4.32 -14.73
N LYS A 31 -5.78 -4.94 -15.66
CA LYS A 31 -6.95 -4.34 -16.32
C LYS A 31 -8.23 -4.65 -15.56
N ALA A 32 -9.01 -3.60 -15.20
CA ALA A 32 -10.32 -3.76 -14.59
C ALA A 32 -11.28 -4.61 -15.47
N SER A 33 -11.17 -4.48 -16.79
CA SER A 33 -11.98 -5.25 -17.75
C SER A 33 -11.67 -6.75 -17.78
N ARG A 34 -10.56 -7.17 -17.18
CA ARG A 34 -10.15 -8.58 -17.07
C ARG A 34 -10.24 -9.10 -15.64
N LEU A 35 -10.68 -8.25 -14.72
CA LEU A 35 -10.77 -8.61 -13.31
C LEU A 35 -11.90 -9.62 -13.11
N GLU A 36 -11.56 -10.80 -12.64
CA GLU A 36 -12.53 -11.82 -12.23
C GLU A 36 -12.89 -11.64 -10.75
N MET A 37 -14.16 -11.36 -10.48
CA MET A 37 -14.70 -11.20 -9.13
C MET A 37 -15.26 -12.52 -8.62
N ILE A 38 -14.59 -13.16 -7.69
CA ILE A 38 -14.93 -14.45 -7.11
C ILE A 38 -15.76 -14.25 -5.85
N HIS A 39 -16.85 -15.01 -5.71
CA HIS A 39 -17.64 -15.02 -4.48
C HIS A 39 -16.91 -15.81 -3.40
N SER A 40 -16.73 -15.21 -2.23
CA SER A 40 -16.14 -15.82 -1.03
C SER A 40 -17.17 -15.85 0.09
N PRO A 41 -18.00 -16.93 0.19
CA PRO A 41 -19.07 -17.00 1.18
C PRO A 41 -18.58 -16.90 2.62
N ALA A 42 -17.45 -17.55 2.94
CA ALA A 42 -16.85 -17.51 4.26
C ALA A 42 -16.44 -16.07 4.67
N ARG A 43 -16.09 -15.23 3.70
CA ARG A 43 -15.73 -13.83 3.92
C ARG A 43 -16.91 -12.88 3.79
N GLY A 44 -18.06 -13.33 3.30
CA GLY A 44 -19.24 -12.49 3.05
C GLY A 44 -19.08 -11.48 1.92
N VAL A 45 -18.17 -11.69 0.97
CA VAL A 45 -17.83 -10.72 -0.08
C VAL A 45 -17.64 -11.36 -1.45
N ARG A 46 -17.58 -10.52 -2.49
CA ARG A 46 -16.93 -10.84 -3.76
C ARG A 46 -15.59 -10.10 -3.83
N GLN A 47 -14.58 -10.74 -4.37
CA GLN A 47 -13.26 -10.14 -4.47
C GLN A 47 -12.51 -10.62 -5.70
N GLY A 48 -11.61 -9.78 -6.22
CA GLY A 48 -10.73 -10.13 -7.34
C GLY A 48 -9.37 -9.48 -7.19
N MET A 49 -8.31 -10.18 -7.57
CA MET A 49 -6.93 -9.67 -7.55
C MET A 49 -6.68 -8.81 -8.79
N LEU A 50 -6.41 -7.54 -8.59
CA LEU A 50 -6.07 -6.62 -9.70
C LEU A 50 -4.56 -6.60 -9.97
N ILE A 51 -3.76 -6.53 -8.91
CA ILE A 51 -2.29 -6.56 -8.93
C ILE A 51 -1.84 -7.58 -7.88
N GLY A 52 -1.11 -8.57 -8.28
CA GLY A 52 -0.65 -9.69 -7.48
C GLY A 52 -0.53 -10.96 -8.33
N ALA A 53 0.01 -12.02 -7.76
CA ALA A 53 0.26 -13.27 -8.46
C ALA A 53 -1.01 -13.87 -9.11
N ASP A 54 -2.10 -13.96 -8.33
CA ASP A 54 -3.38 -14.51 -8.80
C ASP A 54 -4.04 -13.64 -9.90
N GLY A 55 -3.72 -12.35 -9.94
CA GLY A 55 -4.16 -11.42 -11.01
C GLY A 55 -3.28 -11.44 -12.25
N GLY A 56 -2.23 -12.27 -12.25
CA GLY A 56 -1.27 -12.35 -13.36
C GLY A 56 -0.35 -11.14 -13.48
N VAL A 57 -0.25 -10.31 -12.43
CA VAL A 57 0.69 -9.19 -12.29
C VAL A 57 1.44 -9.38 -10.98
N PRO A 58 2.45 -10.26 -10.93
CA PRO A 58 3.15 -10.60 -9.70
C PRO A 58 3.89 -9.41 -9.11
N THR A 59 3.88 -9.34 -7.79
CA THR A 59 4.56 -8.31 -6.99
C THR A 59 5.44 -8.97 -5.94
N ARG A 60 6.29 -8.18 -5.29
CA ARG A 60 7.16 -8.67 -4.20
C ARG A 60 6.74 -8.17 -2.83
N SER A 61 6.09 -7.02 -2.77
CA SER A 61 5.82 -6.37 -1.48
C SER A 61 4.37 -5.95 -1.27
N ILE A 62 3.63 -5.63 -2.34
CA ILE A 62 2.27 -5.10 -2.24
C ILE A 62 1.36 -5.83 -3.22
N ASP A 63 0.24 -6.36 -2.76
CA ASP A 63 -0.85 -6.79 -3.63
C ASP A 63 -2.05 -5.83 -3.56
N THR A 64 -2.96 -5.98 -4.53
CA THR A 64 -4.14 -5.11 -4.64
C THR A 64 -5.35 -5.93 -5.06
N ARG A 65 -6.38 -5.88 -4.22
CA ARG A 65 -7.67 -6.55 -4.47
C ARG A 65 -8.81 -5.55 -4.52
N ILE A 66 -9.75 -5.77 -5.43
CA ILE A 66 -11.06 -5.12 -5.35
C ILE A 66 -11.98 -6.03 -4.56
N VAL A 67 -12.64 -5.46 -3.56
CA VAL A 67 -13.58 -6.16 -2.68
C VAL A 67 -14.94 -5.48 -2.75
N GLU A 68 -15.99 -6.27 -2.78
CA GLU A 68 -17.37 -5.83 -2.84
C GLU A 68 -18.17 -6.46 -1.70
N ILE A 69 -18.66 -5.60 -0.80
CA ILE A 69 -19.54 -6.00 0.31
C ILE A 69 -20.99 -5.86 -0.18
N PRO A 70 -21.82 -6.91 -0.14
CA PRO A 70 -23.21 -6.82 -0.61
C PRO A 70 -24.04 -5.80 0.16
N PRO A 71 -25.20 -5.40 -0.36
CA PRO A 71 -26.11 -4.47 0.32
C PRO A 71 -26.45 -4.95 1.75
N GLY A 72 -26.26 -4.08 2.74
CA GLY A 72 -26.47 -4.38 4.18
C GLY A 72 -25.57 -5.49 4.73
N GLY A 73 -24.59 -5.95 3.94
CA GLY A 73 -23.68 -7.04 4.30
C GLY A 73 -22.47 -6.58 5.10
N ARG A 74 -21.67 -7.58 5.45
CA ARG A 74 -20.41 -7.37 6.19
C ARG A 74 -19.37 -8.41 5.81
N THR A 75 -18.11 -8.12 6.08
CA THR A 75 -17.03 -9.12 6.01
C THR A 75 -17.06 -10.02 7.23
N SER A 76 -16.40 -11.18 7.17
CA SER A 76 -16.05 -11.92 8.38
C SER A 76 -15.18 -11.06 9.31
N THR A 77 -15.25 -11.34 10.62
CA THR A 77 -14.32 -10.77 11.60
C THR A 77 -13.01 -11.53 11.51
N HIS A 78 -11.91 -10.85 11.23
CA HIS A 78 -10.61 -11.47 11.04
C HIS A 78 -9.46 -10.55 11.42
N ARG A 79 -8.25 -11.12 11.49
CA ARG A 79 -6.99 -10.40 11.62
C ARG A 79 -5.89 -11.11 10.84
N HIS A 80 -4.82 -10.40 10.54
CA HIS A 80 -3.73 -10.92 9.73
C HIS A 80 -2.37 -10.36 10.11
N SER A 81 -1.31 -11.06 9.71
CA SER A 81 0.08 -10.70 10.00
C SER A 81 0.66 -9.62 9.07
N TYR A 82 -0.13 -9.04 8.20
CA TYR A 82 0.26 -7.96 7.28
C TYR A 82 -0.56 -6.70 7.49
N ASP A 83 -0.02 -5.56 7.10
CA ASP A 83 -0.78 -4.32 7.02
C ASP A 83 -1.66 -4.29 5.78
N ALA A 84 -2.81 -3.68 5.90
CA ALA A 84 -3.66 -3.37 4.76
C ALA A 84 -4.15 -1.92 4.80
N ILE A 85 -4.26 -1.31 3.64
CA ILE A 85 -4.94 -0.02 3.45
C ILE A 85 -6.20 -0.29 2.63
N MET A 86 -7.34 0.10 3.17
CA MET A 86 -8.62 0.08 2.50
C MET A 86 -8.90 1.47 1.92
N PHE A 87 -9.05 1.56 0.60
CA PHE A 87 -9.48 2.77 -0.10
C PHE A 87 -10.92 2.59 -0.60
N ILE A 88 -11.84 3.45 -0.20
CA ILE A 88 -13.26 3.33 -0.52
C ILE A 88 -13.53 3.85 -1.94
N MET A 89 -13.82 2.95 -2.86
CA MET A 89 -14.18 3.29 -4.24
C MET A 89 -15.61 3.82 -4.34
N GLY A 90 -16.51 3.33 -3.50
CA GLY A 90 -17.90 3.77 -3.45
C GLY A 90 -18.71 3.05 -2.37
N GLY A 91 -19.79 3.70 -1.96
CA GLY A 91 -20.63 3.27 -0.84
C GLY A 91 -20.30 4.00 0.45
N ARG A 92 -20.94 3.57 1.53
CA ARG A 92 -20.76 4.09 2.90
C ARG A 92 -20.90 2.97 3.91
N GLY A 93 -20.16 3.07 4.98
CA GLY A 93 -20.20 2.03 6.01
C GLY A 93 -19.35 2.37 7.22
N TYR A 94 -18.95 1.33 7.92
CA TYR A 94 -18.00 1.46 9.01
C TYR A 94 -17.11 0.22 9.10
N THR A 95 -15.96 0.41 9.73
CA THR A 95 -15.08 -0.69 10.14
C THR A 95 -15.03 -0.72 11.66
N MET A 96 -15.35 -1.88 12.24
CA MET A 96 -14.99 -2.15 13.62
C MET A 96 -13.53 -2.60 13.64
N MET A 97 -12.69 -1.92 14.40
CA MET A 97 -11.26 -2.22 14.49
C MET A 97 -10.83 -2.18 15.95
N ASP A 98 -10.43 -3.33 16.50
CA ASP A 98 -10.08 -3.48 17.92
C ASP A 98 -11.13 -2.88 18.88
N GLY A 99 -12.42 -3.04 18.55
CA GLY A 99 -13.56 -2.51 19.33
C GLY A 99 -13.91 -1.04 19.07
N VAL A 100 -13.17 -0.35 18.20
CA VAL A 100 -13.45 1.05 17.82
C VAL A 100 -14.12 1.09 16.45
N ARG A 101 -15.19 1.88 16.35
CA ARG A 101 -15.93 2.08 15.11
C ARG A 101 -15.35 3.26 14.32
N HIS A 102 -14.98 3.03 13.06
CA HIS A 102 -14.52 4.02 12.10
C HIS A 102 -15.52 4.08 10.95
N GLU A 103 -16.30 5.15 10.87
CA GLU A 103 -17.22 5.38 9.74
C GLU A 103 -16.44 5.85 8.52
N TRP A 104 -16.89 5.42 7.32
CA TRP A 104 -16.23 5.77 6.08
C TRP A 104 -17.22 6.03 4.94
N GLY A 105 -16.81 6.88 4.02
CA GLY A 105 -17.47 7.21 2.78
C GLY A 105 -16.54 7.07 1.57
N GLN A 106 -17.04 7.50 0.42
CA GLN A 106 -16.28 7.40 -0.83
C GLN A 106 -14.96 8.19 -0.75
N TRP A 107 -13.88 7.54 -1.18
CA TRP A 107 -12.50 8.01 -1.26
C TRP A 107 -11.78 8.16 0.08
N ASP A 108 -12.41 7.78 1.16
CA ASP A 108 -11.73 7.65 2.44
C ASP A 108 -10.67 6.53 2.39
N ALA A 109 -9.64 6.67 3.22
CA ALA A 109 -8.63 5.65 3.42
C ALA A 109 -8.60 5.19 4.88
N LEU A 110 -8.55 3.87 5.09
CA LEU A 110 -8.40 3.26 6.40
C LEU A 110 -7.17 2.35 6.40
N HIS A 111 -6.41 2.40 7.47
CA HIS A 111 -5.32 1.47 7.73
C HIS A 111 -5.76 0.39 8.71
N THR A 112 -5.64 -0.87 8.30
CA THR A 112 -5.81 -2.03 9.15
C THR A 112 -4.44 -2.56 9.57
N PRO A 113 -4.01 -2.32 10.80
CA PRO A 113 -2.69 -2.74 11.25
C PRO A 113 -2.56 -4.25 11.42
N VAL A 114 -1.32 -4.69 11.42
CA VAL A 114 -0.93 -6.06 11.76
C VAL A 114 -1.60 -6.51 13.06
N TRP A 115 -2.26 -7.67 13.01
CA TRP A 115 -2.93 -8.34 14.12
C TRP A 115 -4.10 -7.57 14.78
N SER A 116 -4.62 -6.50 14.16
CA SER A 116 -5.85 -5.84 14.59
C SER A 116 -7.08 -6.64 14.15
N TRP A 117 -7.95 -7.00 15.09
CA TRP A 117 -9.26 -7.57 14.75
C TRP A 117 -10.12 -6.54 14.03
N HIS A 118 -10.65 -6.91 12.88
CA HIS A 118 -11.49 -5.98 12.12
C HIS A 118 -12.62 -6.66 11.35
N GLN A 119 -13.68 -5.88 11.09
CA GLN A 119 -14.83 -6.22 10.28
C GLN A 119 -15.32 -4.99 9.56
N HIS A 120 -15.59 -5.09 8.26
CA HIS A 120 -16.13 -4.01 7.46
C HIS A 120 -17.64 -4.24 7.25
N VAL A 121 -18.46 -3.19 7.41
CA VAL A 121 -19.91 -3.25 7.31
C VAL A 121 -20.41 -2.22 6.30
N ASN A 122 -21.21 -2.67 5.33
CA ASN A 122 -21.89 -1.81 4.38
C ASN A 122 -23.23 -1.35 4.98
N LEU A 123 -23.43 -0.04 5.15
CA LEU A 123 -24.66 0.57 5.66
C LEU A 123 -25.71 0.83 4.59
N ASP A 124 -25.40 0.68 3.30
CA ASP A 124 -26.38 0.82 2.23
C ASP A 124 -27.10 -0.51 2.01
N GLY A 125 -28.37 -0.56 2.32
CA GLY A 125 -29.22 -1.77 2.17
C GLY A 125 -29.60 -2.09 0.71
N SER A 126 -29.28 -1.21 -0.25
CA SER A 126 -29.68 -1.32 -1.65
C SER A 126 -28.52 -1.47 -2.63
N ARG A 127 -27.34 -0.99 -2.27
CA ARG A 127 -26.16 -0.99 -3.14
C ARG A 127 -24.95 -1.63 -2.45
N PRO A 128 -24.11 -2.33 -3.21
CA PRO A 128 -22.86 -2.84 -2.67
C PRO A 128 -21.91 -1.69 -2.33
N ALA A 129 -21.08 -1.87 -1.30
CA ALA A 129 -19.92 -1.04 -1.06
C ALA A 129 -18.71 -1.68 -1.70
N ARG A 130 -17.90 -0.89 -2.39
CA ARG A 130 -16.68 -1.34 -3.07
C ARG A 130 -15.47 -0.63 -2.49
N TYR A 131 -14.46 -1.38 -2.19
CA TYR A 131 -13.18 -0.83 -1.78
C TYR A 131 -12.01 -1.58 -2.42
N MET A 132 -10.91 -0.90 -2.50
CA MET A 132 -9.64 -1.50 -2.84
C MET A 132 -8.88 -1.80 -1.56
N SER A 133 -8.41 -3.03 -1.43
CA SER A 133 -7.51 -3.46 -0.37
C SER A 133 -6.11 -3.56 -0.95
N PHE A 134 -5.19 -2.84 -0.36
CA PHE A 134 -3.76 -2.95 -0.63
C PHE A 134 -3.09 -3.57 0.58
N SER A 135 -2.30 -4.59 0.38
CA SER A 135 -1.71 -5.31 1.51
C SER A 135 -0.24 -5.62 1.31
N THR A 136 0.47 -5.80 2.43
CA THR A 136 1.84 -6.30 2.44
C THR A 136 1.92 -7.82 2.54
N ALA A 137 0.84 -8.53 2.21
CA ALA A 137 0.79 -9.99 2.24
C ALA A 137 1.92 -10.65 1.44
N PRO A 138 2.28 -10.22 0.20
CA PRO A 138 3.37 -10.83 -0.55
C PRO A 138 4.72 -10.76 0.18
N LEU A 139 4.98 -9.67 0.92
CA LEU A 139 6.19 -9.53 1.71
C LEU A 139 6.20 -10.51 2.90
N MET A 140 5.06 -10.68 3.56
CA MET A 140 4.93 -11.65 4.66
C MET A 140 5.03 -13.08 4.16
N GLU A 141 4.50 -13.37 2.98
CA GLU A 141 4.64 -14.67 2.32
C GLU A 141 6.11 -14.98 2.00
N PHE A 142 6.83 -14.01 1.43
CA PHE A 142 8.26 -14.15 1.14
C PHE A 142 9.09 -14.48 2.39
N PHE A 143 8.75 -13.88 3.54
CA PHE A 143 9.41 -14.15 4.81
C PHE A 143 8.86 -15.38 5.55
N ASN A 144 7.87 -16.09 4.99
CA ASN A 144 7.16 -17.20 5.64
C ASN A 144 6.50 -16.79 6.98
N LEU A 145 5.96 -15.57 7.01
CA LEU A 145 5.29 -14.97 8.16
C LEU A 145 3.80 -14.70 7.88
N LEU A 146 3.29 -15.15 6.73
CA LEU A 146 1.88 -14.96 6.37
C LEU A 146 0.97 -15.80 7.30
N ALA A 147 0.07 -15.12 8.00
CA ALA A 147 -0.92 -15.76 8.84
C ALA A 147 -2.23 -14.95 8.85
N VAL A 148 -3.35 -15.65 8.91
CA VAL A 148 -4.70 -15.08 8.98
C VAL A 148 -5.50 -15.86 10.00
N GLU A 149 -6.22 -15.18 10.87
CA GLU A 149 -7.23 -15.75 11.75
C GLU A 149 -8.60 -15.16 11.36
N ASP A 150 -9.58 -16.03 11.19
CA ASP A 150 -10.95 -15.67 10.80
C ASP A 150 -11.93 -16.40 11.73
N VAL A 151 -12.84 -15.65 12.37
CA VAL A 151 -13.85 -16.16 13.30
C VAL A 151 -15.27 -16.02 12.76
N GLY A 152 -15.40 -15.72 11.48
CA GLY A 152 -16.69 -15.56 10.80
C GLY A 152 -17.47 -14.35 11.35
N ASP A 153 -18.75 -14.56 11.62
CA ASP A 153 -19.64 -13.53 12.15
C ASP A 153 -19.57 -13.35 13.67
N THR A 154 -18.74 -14.13 14.34
CA THR A 154 -18.61 -14.01 15.79
C THR A 154 -17.87 -12.73 16.18
N PRO A 155 -18.17 -12.14 17.34
CA PRO A 155 -17.32 -11.08 17.88
C PRO A 155 -15.88 -11.56 18.03
N PRO A 156 -14.89 -10.67 17.81
CA PRO A 156 -13.51 -11.05 18.02
C PRO A 156 -13.31 -11.60 19.43
N PRO A 157 -12.51 -12.65 19.59
CA PRO A 157 -12.21 -13.16 20.91
C PRO A 157 -11.59 -12.05 21.76
N SER A 158 -12.07 -11.90 22.99
CA SER A 158 -11.35 -11.12 23.99
C SER A 158 -9.92 -11.66 24.05
N SER A 159 -8.94 -10.78 24.16
CA SER A 159 -7.51 -11.13 24.22
C SER A 159 -7.28 -12.42 25.01
N PRO A 160 -6.47 -13.35 24.51
CA PRO A 160 -6.24 -14.61 25.21
C PRO A 160 -5.89 -14.30 26.68
N PRO A 161 -6.56 -14.91 27.66
CA PRO A 161 -6.34 -14.59 29.07
C PRO A 161 -4.94 -14.94 29.57
N THR A 162 -4.16 -15.61 28.76
CA THR A 162 -2.81 -16.08 29.06
C THR A 162 -1.67 -15.15 28.65
N LEU A 163 -1.94 -14.14 27.82
CA LEU A 163 -0.91 -13.18 27.42
C LEU A 163 -0.90 -12.01 28.40
N ARG A 164 0.17 -11.92 29.19
CA ARG A 164 0.42 -10.71 29.98
C ARG A 164 0.72 -9.53 29.05
N PRO A 165 0.20 -8.33 29.39
CA PRO A 165 0.60 -7.11 28.67
C PRO A 165 2.14 -6.99 28.63
N LEU A 166 2.66 -6.52 27.50
CA LEU A 166 4.11 -6.38 27.32
C LEU A 166 4.74 -5.47 28.39
N ALA A 167 4.00 -4.44 28.83
CA ALA A 167 4.42 -3.57 29.93
C ALA A 167 4.63 -4.34 31.25
N ASP A 168 3.73 -5.28 31.59
CA ASP A 168 3.85 -6.09 32.80
C ASP A 168 5.05 -7.04 32.72
N VAL A 169 5.36 -7.56 31.53
CA VAL A 169 6.55 -8.39 31.30
C VAL A 169 7.82 -7.58 31.49
N LEU A 170 7.86 -6.35 30.96
CA LEU A 170 8.98 -5.43 31.15
C LEU A 170 9.18 -5.06 32.62
N ASP A 171 8.11 -4.75 33.35
CA ASP A 171 8.17 -4.43 34.77
C ASP A 171 8.62 -5.61 35.63
N ALA A 172 8.23 -6.83 35.23
CA ALA A 172 8.74 -8.05 35.88
C ALA A 172 10.24 -8.24 35.64
N ALA A 173 10.73 -8.00 34.42
CA ALA A 173 12.13 -8.08 34.06
C ALA A 173 12.96 -7.05 34.85
N ARG A 174 12.49 -5.80 34.94
CA ARG A 174 13.12 -4.73 35.71
C ARG A 174 13.23 -5.06 37.21
N ARG A 175 12.19 -5.67 37.81
CA ARG A 175 12.22 -6.10 39.22
C ARG A 175 13.18 -7.25 39.47
N ALA A 176 13.46 -8.07 38.45
CA ALA A 176 14.43 -9.17 38.59
C ALA A 176 15.89 -8.74 38.65
N GLY A 177 16.17 -7.46 38.37
CA GLY A 177 17.47 -6.81 38.55
C GLY A 177 18.38 -6.83 37.33
N GLY A 178 18.89 -5.65 36.99
CA GLY A 178 19.89 -5.43 35.95
C GLY A 178 19.29 -4.99 34.61
N ARG A 179 19.96 -4.05 33.92
CA ARG A 179 19.62 -3.64 32.55
C ARG A 179 20.31 -4.59 31.58
N SER A 180 19.56 -5.58 31.09
CA SER A 180 20.02 -6.54 30.10
C SER A 180 19.61 -6.16 28.67
N SER A 181 20.18 -6.81 27.66
CA SER A 181 19.73 -6.65 26.26
C SER A 181 18.24 -7.00 26.11
N TYR A 182 17.78 -8.00 26.85
CA TYR A 182 16.38 -8.43 26.87
C TYR A 182 15.43 -7.32 27.35
N GLU A 183 15.77 -6.59 28.42
CA GLU A 183 14.97 -5.45 28.88
C GLU A 183 14.94 -4.34 27.83
N SER A 184 16.07 -4.07 27.19
CA SER A 184 16.13 -3.07 26.09
C SER A 184 15.27 -3.49 24.90
N GLU A 185 15.16 -4.77 24.58
CA GLU A 185 14.25 -5.30 23.56
C GLU A 185 12.78 -5.13 23.95
N LEU A 186 12.44 -5.45 25.20
CA LEU A 186 11.08 -5.25 25.74
C LEU A 186 10.70 -3.77 25.76
N GLU A 187 11.59 -2.85 26.14
CA GLU A 187 11.32 -1.41 26.10
C GLU A 187 10.96 -0.95 24.68
N ARG A 188 11.73 -1.38 23.68
CA ARG A 188 11.44 -1.07 22.28
C ARG A 188 10.09 -1.66 21.84
N ALA A 189 9.80 -2.90 22.22
CA ALA A 189 8.55 -3.57 21.87
C ALA A 189 7.34 -2.89 22.53
N VAL A 190 7.43 -2.46 23.80
CA VAL A 190 6.40 -1.68 24.48
C VAL A 190 6.17 -0.35 23.77
N ALA A 191 7.23 0.39 23.50
CA ALA A 191 7.14 1.69 22.82
C ALA A 191 6.49 1.56 21.42
N GLN A 192 6.86 0.53 20.66
CA GLN A 192 6.26 0.26 19.34
C GLN A 192 4.78 -0.14 19.47
N SER A 193 4.43 -0.96 20.45
CA SER A 193 3.04 -1.37 20.70
C SER A 193 2.17 -0.16 21.06
N ASP A 194 2.66 0.73 21.91
CA ASP A 194 1.93 1.94 22.31
C ASP A 194 1.80 2.93 21.15
N ALA A 195 2.86 3.13 20.36
CA ALA A 195 2.80 3.96 19.17
C ALA A 195 1.76 3.45 18.15
N ARG A 196 1.68 2.12 17.96
CA ARG A 196 0.67 1.50 17.08
C ARG A 196 -0.74 1.65 17.62
N ARG A 197 -0.95 1.49 18.93
CA ARG A 197 -2.26 1.64 19.57
C ARG A 197 -2.86 3.02 19.39
N ASN A 198 -2.02 4.05 19.46
CA ASN A 198 -2.39 5.46 19.37
C ASN A 198 -2.29 6.03 17.95
N ALA A 199 -1.98 5.20 16.96
CA ALA A 199 -1.82 5.63 15.59
C ALA A 199 -3.15 5.99 14.92
N THR A 200 -3.09 6.90 13.96
CA THR A 200 -4.21 7.21 13.07
C THR A 200 -4.62 5.97 12.28
N ARG A 201 -5.93 5.76 12.13
CA ARG A 201 -6.53 4.60 11.45
C ARG A 201 -7.36 4.98 10.23
N HIS A 202 -7.82 6.23 10.15
CA HIS A 202 -8.75 6.68 9.15
C HIS A 202 -8.43 8.12 8.74
N THR A 203 -8.40 8.37 7.44
CA THR A 203 -8.34 9.70 6.84
C THR A 203 -9.58 9.88 5.97
N PRO A 204 -10.52 10.76 6.36
CA PRO A 204 -11.60 11.19 5.50
C PRO A 204 -11.06 11.93 4.28
N TRP A 205 -11.64 11.66 3.11
CA TRP A 205 -11.26 12.40 1.92
C TRP A 205 -11.77 13.85 1.96
N ASP A 206 -10.84 14.79 1.79
CA ASP A 206 -11.18 16.21 1.55
C ASP A 206 -10.27 16.75 0.42
N PRO A 207 -10.86 17.15 -0.72
CA PRO A 207 -10.09 17.68 -1.85
C PRO A 207 -9.31 18.97 -1.51
N LYS A 208 -9.65 19.67 -0.43
CA LYS A 208 -8.90 20.84 0.05
C LYS A 208 -7.47 20.51 0.48
N HIS A 209 -7.19 19.24 0.77
CA HIS A 209 -5.84 18.80 1.09
C HIS A 209 -4.93 18.65 -0.13
N LEU A 210 -5.48 18.68 -1.36
CA LEU A 210 -4.69 18.61 -2.57
C LEU A 210 -3.84 19.88 -2.73
N ALA A 211 -2.54 19.70 -2.69
CA ALA A 211 -1.56 20.77 -2.89
C ALA A 211 -0.75 20.53 -4.17
N LEU A 212 -0.50 21.63 -4.89
CA LEU A 212 0.36 21.62 -6.07
C LEU A 212 1.81 21.33 -5.66
N ASN A 213 2.47 20.47 -6.41
CA ASN A 213 3.85 20.09 -6.16
C ASN A 213 4.74 20.29 -7.39
N LYS A 214 6.05 20.20 -7.19
CA LYS A 214 7.06 20.39 -8.24
C LYS A 214 7.10 19.28 -9.31
N LYS A 215 6.34 18.19 -9.11
CA LYS A 215 6.23 17.09 -10.08
C LYS A 215 5.19 17.32 -11.17
N GLY A 216 4.53 18.49 -11.19
CA GLY A 216 3.46 18.79 -12.12
C GLY A 216 2.10 18.22 -11.73
N THR A 217 1.90 17.89 -10.47
CA THR A 217 0.65 17.27 -9.97
C THR A 217 0.12 18.00 -8.73
N ARG A 218 -1.17 17.85 -8.44
CA ARG A 218 -1.73 18.11 -7.10
C ARG A 218 -1.77 16.82 -6.33
N SER A 219 -1.39 16.83 -5.06
CA SER A 219 -1.40 15.60 -4.24
C SER A 219 -1.75 15.84 -2.79
N ALA A 220 -2.31 14.80 -2.16
CA ALA A 220 -2.59 14.76 -0.73
C ALA A 220 -2.24 13.38 -0.17
N PHE A 221 -1.62 13.34 1.00
CA PHE A 221 -1.45 12.09 1.73
C PHE A 221 -2.79 11.61 2.28
N LEU A 222 -3.03 10.31 2.16
CA LEU A 222 -4.16 9.61 2.80
C LEU A 222 -3.67 8.70 3.93
N VAL A 223 -2.53 8.06 3.76
CA VAL A 223 -1.86 7.28 4.80
C VAL A 223 -0.38 7.61 4.75
N ASP A 224 0.12 8.22 5.83
CA ASP A 224 1.51 8.65 5.93
C ASP A 224 1.90 8.86 7.40
N PRO A 225 3.16 8.63 7.80
CA PRO A 225 3.62 8.90 9.16
C PRO A 225 3.40 10.34 9.63
N SER A 226 3.45 11.32 8.72
CA SER A 226 3.18 12.73 9.04
C SER A 226 1.73 12.99 9.49
N LEU A 227 0.81 12.09 9.11
CA LEU A 227 -0.58 12.09 9.58
C LEU A 227 -0.79 11.23 10.83
N GLY A 228 0.28 10.72 11.44
CA GLY A 228 0.22 9.90 12.65
C GLY A 228 0.02 8.41 12.41
N TYR A 229 0.09 7.93 11.18
CA TYR A 229 0.02 6.49 10.88
C TYR A 229 1.29 5.76 11.31
N ARG A 230 1.13 4.47 11.61
CA ARG A 230 2.22 3.54 11.92
C ARG A 230 2.00 2.24 11.16
N THR A 231 2.36 2.27 9.89
CA THR A 231 2.34 1.09 9.01
C THR A 231 3.69 0.36 9.05
N THR A 232 3.77 -0.80 8.44
CA THR A 232 5.06 -1.51 8.21
C THR A 232 5.82 -0.97 6.99
N GLY A 233 5.43 0.22 6.49
CA GLY A 233 6.08 0.91 5.39
C GLY A 233 5.16 1.32 4.25
N LEU A 234 3.86 0.99 4.33
CA LEU A 234 2.88 1.43 3.35
C LEU A 234 2.53 2.92 3.52
N THR A 235 2.57 3.65 2.41
CA THR A 235 2.01 5.00 2.31
C THR A 235 0.95 5.06 1.21
N ALA A 236 -0.02 5.95 1.33
CA ALA A 236 -1.04 6.19 0.30
C ALA A 236 -1.15 7.68 0.00
N VAL A 237 -1.08 8.01 -1.29
CA VAL A 237 -1.16 9.38 -1.80
C VAL A 237 -2.20 9.43 -2.91
N MET A 238 -3.18 10.31 -2.78
CA MET A 238 -4.03 10.69 -3.91
C MET A 238 -3.33 11.79 -4.70
N PHE A 239 -3.26 11.66 -6.02
CA PHE A 239 -2.76 12.74 -6.86
C PHE A 239 -3.61 12.92 -8.12
N GLN A 240 -3.57 14.14 -8.63
CA GLN A 240 -4.25 14.55 -9.85
C GLN A 240 -3.26 15.12 -10.86
N MET A 241 -3.50 14.81 -12.12
CA MET A 241 -2.82 15.44 -13.27
C MET A 241 -3.79 16.29 -14.03
N ALA A 242 -3.37 17.50 -14.39
CA ALA A 242 -4.14 18.43 -15.24
C ALA A 242 -4.40 17.82 -16.63
N PRO A 243 -5.42 18.31 -17.37
CA PRO A 243 -5.70 17.88 -18.74
C PRO A 243 -4.46 17.95 -19.63
N GLY A 244 -4.16 16.85 -20.33
CA GLY A 244 -3.03 16.73 -21.24
C GLY A 244 -1.64 16.86 -20.60
N SER A 245 -1.57 16.92 -19.26
CA SER A 245 -0.30 17.04 -18.54
C SER A 245 0.28 15.70 -18.12
N TRP A 246 1.43 15.75 -17.48
CA TRP A 246 2.16 14.57 -17.04
C TRP A 246 2.83 14.81 -15.69
N GLN A 247 3.30 13.77 -15.07
CA GLN A 247 4.15 13.83 -13.88
C GLN A 247 5.63 13.84 -14.29
N ALA A 248 6.49 14.49 -13.51
CA ALA A 248 7.94 14.43 -13.72
C ALA A 248 8.44 12.99 -13.76
N SER A 249 9.40 12.72 -14.66
CA SER A 249 10.07 11.41 -14.71
C SER A 249 10.90 11.20 -13.46
N HIS A 250 10.76 10.03 -12.83
CA HIS A 250 11.48 9.70 -11.59
C HIS A 250 11.58 8.19 -11.37
N ARG A 251 12.32 7.80 -10.34
CA ARG A 251 12.40 6.43 -9.83
C ARG A 251 12.54 6.44 -8.32
N HIS A 252 12.20 5.34 -7.68
CA HIS A 252 12.28 5.16 -6.23
C HIS A 252 12.52 3.71 -5.83
N GLY A 253 12.90 3.50 -4.56
CA GLY A 253 13.36 2.21 -4.06
C GLY A 253 12.27 1.19 -3.79
N GLY A 254 11.05 1.56 -3.43
CA GLY A 254 9.95 0.65 -3.14
C GLY A 254 9.12 0.34 -4.39
N GLU A 255 8.40 -0.77 -4.38
CA GLU A 255 7.32 -0.98 -5.35
C GLU A 255 6.19 0.02 -5.09
N ALA A 256 5.58 0.51 -6.15
CA ALA A 256 4.36 1.30 -6.07
C ALA A 256 3.26 0.67 -6.91
N VAL A 257 2.06 0.65 -6.37
CA VAL A 257 0.85 0.34 -7.12
C VAL A 257 0.03 1.60 -7.26
N LEU A 258 -0.31 1.94 -8.50
CA LEU A 258 -1.21 3.02 -8.82
C LEU A 258 -2.56 2.44 -9.20
N PHE A 259 -3.62 3.00 -8.65
CA PHE A 259 -4.98 2.69 -9.09
C PHE A 259 -5.61 3.93 -9.69
N VAL A 260 -6.15 3.78 -10.89
CA VAL A 260 -6.82 4.87 -11.60
C VAL A 260 -8.23 5.05 -11.05
N VAL A 261 -8.41 6.05 -10.21
CA VAL A 261 -9.70 6.38 -9.59
C VAL A 261 -10.65 6.97 -10.62
N ASP A 262 -10.13 7.88 -11.43
CA ASP A 262 -10.85 8.48 -12.56
C ASP A 262 -9.90 8.96 -13.65
N GLY A 263 -10.26 8.73 -14.90
CA GLY A 263 -9.56 9.24 -16.07
C GLY A 263 -8.99 8.19 -17.01
N LYS A 264 -8.25 8.68 -18.00
CA LYS A 264 -7.56 7.88 -19.02
C LYS A 264 -6.19 8.46 -19.31
N GLY A 265 -5.21 7.57 -19.48
CA GLY A 265 -3.85 8.00 -19.77
C GLY A 265 -2.92 6.83 -20.04
N TYR A 266 -1.66 7.06 -19.81
CA TYR A 266 -0.65 6.02 -19.92
C TYR A 266 0.53 6.27 -18.98
N SER A 267 1.25 5.21 -18.69
CA SER A 267 2.51 5.27 -17.97
C SER A 267 3.64 4.78 -18.89
N LYS A 268 4.78 5.44 -18.83
CA LYS A 268 6.03 4.91 -19.38
C LYS A 268 6.82 4.31 -18.23
N ILE A 269 7.18 3.03 -18.31
CA ILE A 269 7.96 2.31 -17.30
C ILE A 269 9.09 1.61 -18.02
N HIS A 270 10.35 1.94 -17.70
CA HIS A 270 11.53 1.49 -18.43
C HIS A 270 11.44 1.71 -19.96
N GLY A 271 10.81 2.81 -20.37
CA GLY A 271 10.64 3.15 -21.78
C GLY A 271 9.42 2.52 -22.47
N GLU A 272 8.80 1.51 -21.87
CA GLU A 272 7.59 0.87 -22.39
C GLU A 272 6.33 1.64 -21.99
N ARG A 273 5.35 1.71 -22.88
CA ARG A 273 4.07 2.38 -22.67
C ARG A 273 3.00 1.39 -22.23
N TYR A 274 2.29 1.78 -21.18
CA TYR A 274 1.15 1.04 -20.62
C TYR A 274 -0.07 1.98 -20.54
N ASP A 275 -1.06 1.76 -21.41
CA ASP A 275 -2.29 2.55 -21.40
C ASP A 275 -3.22 2.09 -20.29
N TRP A 276 -3.83 3.04 -19.58
CA TRP A 276 -4.74 2.79 -18.47
C TRP A 276 -5.99 3.67 -18.54
N GLU A 277 -7.05 3.20 -17.89
CA GLU A 277 -8.30 3.92 -17.68
C GLU A 277 -8.86 3.64 -16.27
N THR A 278 -9.94 4.32 -15.92
CA THR A 278 -10.62 4.18 -14.61
C THR A 278 -10.80 2.72 -14.23
N GLY A 279 -10.32 2.36 -13.04
CA GLY A 279 -10.39 1.01 -12.49
C GLY A 279 -9.15 0.15 -12.74
N ASP A 280 -8.24 0.55 -13.62
CA ASP A 280 -6.99 -0.16 -13.88
C ASP A 280 -5.97 0.03 -12.75
N GLY A 281 -5.12 -0.96 -12.56
CA GLY A 281 -3.95 -0.90 -11.68
C GLY A 281 -2.64 -0.87 -12.46
N VAL A 282 -1.68 -0.05 -12.05
CA VAL A 282 -0.34 0.01 -12.64
C VAL A 282 0.70 -0.32 -11.58
N LEU A 283 1.55 -1.30 -11.86
CA LEU A 283 2.67 -1.68 -11.01
C LEU A 283 3.94 -0.98 -11.48
N VAL A 284 4.56 -0.22 -10.58
CA VAL A 284 5.90 0.33 -10.74
C VAL A 284 6.85 -0.49 -9.85
N GLY A 285 7.76 -1.21 -10.48
CA GLY A 285 8.74 -2.04 -9.77
C GLY A 285 9.86 -1.22 -9.12
N HIS A 286 10.66 -1.91 -8.29
CA HIS A 286 11.83 -1.31 -7.65
C HIS A 286 12.76 -0.65 -8.66
N TRP A 287 13.11 0.59 -8.39
CA TRP A 287 14.10 1.37 -9.16
C TRP A 287 13.78 1.53 -10.65
N ALA A 288 12.51 1.31 -11.01
CA ALA A 288 12.05 1.47 -12.38
C ALA A 288 11.88 2.97 -12.71
N TRP A 289 12.55 3.46 -13.74
CA TRP A 289 12.24 4.78 -14.31
C TRP A 289 10.79 4.80 -14.79
N HIS A 290 10.03 5.77 -14.34
CA HIS A 290 8.64 5.87 -14.73
C HIS A 290 8.16 7.32 -14.82
N GLN A 291 7.08 7.48 -15.60
CA GLN A 291 6.39 8.75 -15.82
C GLN A 291 4.93 8.46 -16.16
N HIS A 292 4.01 9.27 -15.65
CA HIS A 292 2.57 9.13 -15.88
C HIS A 292 2.02 10.31 -16.65
N PHE A 293 1.10 10.04 -17.58
CA PHE A 293 0.54 11.02 -18.52
C PHE A 293 -0.99 10.96 -18.50
N ASN A 294 -1.63 12.10 -18.29
CA ASN A 294 -3.07 12.25 -18.53
C ASN A 294 -3.32 12.48 -20.02
N ALA A 295 -3.92 11.51 -20.70
CA ALA A 295 -4.20 11.62 -22.13
C ALA A 295 -5.51 12.38 -22.46
N GLN A 296 -6.25 12.82 -21.46
CA GLN A 296 -7.50 13.56 -21.65
C GLN A 296 -7.21 15.06 -21.85
N PRO A 297 -7.74 15.68 -22.90
CA PRO A 297 -7.43 17.09 -23.19
C PRO A 297 -8.23 18.08 -22.33
N ASP A 298 -9.29 17.63 -21.67
CA ASP A 298 -10.29 18.46 -21.01
C ASP A 298 -10.62 18.06 -19.57
N LYS A 299 -10.11 16.89 -19.09
CA LYS A 299 -10.43 16.34 -17.77
C LYS A 299 -9.18 16.03 -16.97
N LEU A 300 -9.32 16.13 -15.65
CA LEU A 300 -8.32 15.62 -14.70
C LEU A 300 -8.21 14.09 -14.79
N SER A 301 -7.03 13.57 -14.47
CA SER A 301 -6.89 12.18 -14.05
C SER A 301 -6.61 12.14 -12.57
N THR A 302 -7.33 11.29 -11.84
CA THR A 302 -7.18 11.09 -10.40
C THR A 302 -6.68 9.68 -10.14
N ILE A 303 -5.57 9.55 -9.44
CA ILE A 303 -4.89 8.29 -9.18
C ILE A 303 -4.56 8.22 -7.69
N ILE A 304 -4.79 7.06 -7.07
CA ILE A 304 -4.21 6.76 -5.77
C ILE A 304 -2.96 5.91 -5.98
N ARG A 305 -1.85 6.34 -5.38
CA ARG A 305 -0.59 5.60 -5.35
C ARG A 305 -0.40 5.02 -3.95
N LEU A 306 -0.12 3.74 -3.89
CA LEU A 306 0.41 3.09 -2.71
C LEU A 306 1.85 2.73 -2.95
N HIS A 307 2.66 2.96 -1.94
CA HIS A 307 4.09 2.82 -2.04
C HIS A 307 4.66 2.16 -0.79
N MET A 308 5.56 1.21 -0.98
CA MET A 308 6.34 0.60 0.09
C MET A 308 7.60 1.44 0.36
N GLU A 309 7.41 2.61 0.97
CA GLU A 309 8.46 3.64 1.06
C GLU A 309 9.28 3.54 2.35
N GLU A 310 8.63 3.42 3.50
CA GLU A 310 9.35 3.59 4.76
C GLU A 310 10.30 2.45 5.10
N SER A 311 9.85 1.20 5.03
CA SER A 311 10.68 0.06 5.45
C SER A 311 11.70 -0.32 4.40
N LEU A 312 11.24 -0.59 3.17
CA LEU A 312 12.15 -0.96 2.08
C LEU A 312 12.90 0.27 1.54
N GLY A 313 12.27 1.44 1.52
CA GLY A 313 12.93 2.68 1.15
C GLY A 313 14.06 3.03 2.09
N ASN A 314 13.86 2.92 3.41
CA ASN A 314 14.91 3.15 4.39
C ASN A 314 16.03 2.10 4.29
N LEU A 315 15.70 0.83 4.10
CA LEU A 315 16.69 -0.20 3.87
C LEU A 315 17.50 0.09 2.61
N MET A 316 16.85 0.50 1.53
CA MET A 316 17.52 0.85 0.29
C MET A 316 18.36 2.13 0.40
N ARG A 317 17.91 3.12 1.18
CA ARG A 317 18.71 4.32 1.51
C ARG A 317 20.05 3.94 2.15
N LEU A 318 20.01 3.07 3.13
CA LEU A 318 21.22 2.59 3.80
C LEU A 318 22.13 1.81 2.87
N LEU A 319 21.57 0.98 2.00
CA LEU A 319 22.32 0.14 1.05
C LEU A 319 22.91 0.94 -0.12
N LEU A 320 22.24 2.01 -0.52
CA LEU A 320 22.60 2.82 -1.68
C LEU A 320 23.27 4.13 -1.31
N TRP A 321 23.37 4.45 -0.01
CA TRP A 321 24.03 5.65 0.50
C TRP A 321 25.37 5.98 -0.17
N PRO A 322 26.29 5.02 -0.38
CA PRO A 322 27.56 5.32 -1.04
C PRO A 322 27.43 5.74 -2.50
N LEU A 323 26.26 5.51 -3.10
CA LEU A 323 26.02 5.76 -4.52
C LEU A 323 25.13 6.98 -4.75
N GLU A 324 24.68 7.66 -3.67
CA GLU A 324 23.75 8.80 -3.72
C GLU A 324 22.48 8.53 -4.58
N LEU A 325 22.15 7.25 -4.78
CA LEU A 325 21.08 6.79 -5.69
C LEU A 325 19.70 6.81 -5.03
N PHE A 326 19.55 7.63 -4.02
CA PHE A 326 18.27 7.77 -3.38
C PHE A 326 17.46 8.90 -4.01
N ASN A 327 16.36 8.57 -4.66
CA ASN A 327 15.50 9.50 -5.41
C ASN A 327 16.31 10.40 -6.35
N GLU A 328 16.56 9.93 -7.54
CA GLU A 328 17.07 10.82 -8.57
C GLU A 328 16.19 12.07 -8.64
N PRO A 329 16.79 13.26 -8.78
CA PRO A 329 16.03 14.48 -8.81
C PRO A 329 14.94 14.37 -9.88
N GLU A 330 13.71 14.61 -9.46
CA GLU A 330 12.58 14.65 -10.36
C GLU A 330 12.76 15.82 -11.29
N VAL A 331 12.89 15.52 -12.57
CA VAL A 331 13.03 16.55 -13.60
C VAL A 331 11.64 16.82 -14.17
N TRP A 332 11.06 17.95 -13.77
CA TRP A 332 9.90 18.49 -14.43
C TRP A 332 10.34 19.23 -15.70
N ASP A 333 9.92 18.73 -16.85
CA ASP A 333 10.23 19.26 -18.18
C ASP A 333 9.05 20.01 -18.82
N GLY A 334 8.00 20.25 -18.04
CA GLY A 334 6.78 20.93 -18.48
C GLY A 334 6.73 22.41 -18.07
N PRO A 335 5.61 23.10 -18.39
CA PRO A 335 5.36 24.47 -17.96
C PRO A 335 5.24 24.54 -16.44
N ASP A 336 5.36 25.75 -15.86
CA ASP A 336 5.11 25.95 -14.43
C ASP A 336 3.81 25.22 -14.02
N PRO A 337 3.85 24.30 -13.04
CA PRO A 337 2.67 23.57 -12.61
C PRO A 337 1.50 24.48 -12.20
N ALA A 338 1.77 25.69 -11.73
CA ALA A 338 0.75 26.69 -11.41
C ALA A 338 0.07 27.28 -12.65
N ALA A 339 0.71 27.23 -13.82
CA ALA A 339 0.16 27.69 -15.10
C ALA A 339 -0.69 26.61 -15.80
N LEU A 340 -0.70 25.38 -15.31
CA LEU A 340 -1.55 24.31 -15.85
C LEU A 340 -3.03 24.61 -15.57
N ARG A 341 -3.90 24.20 -16.48
CA ARG A 341 -5.35 24.31 -16.28
C ARG A 341 -5.81 23.24 -15.27
N TRP A 342 -6.35 23.68 -14.16
CA TRP A 342 -6.92 22.82 -13.11
C TRP A 342 -8.44 23.02 -13.05
N PRO A 343 -9.24 22.21 -13.75
CA PRO A 343 -10.69 22.20 -13.59
C PRO A 343 -11.09 21.93 -12.14
N ASP A 344 -12.21 22.51 -11.71
CA ASP A 344 -12.80 22.29 -10.39
C ASP A 344 -13.34 20.85 -10.24
#